data_1f1114b1f1cf50b3e2cdc5ae6be465ff
#
_entry.id   1f1114b1f1cf50b3e2cdc5ae6be465ff
#
_cell.length_a   1.000
_cell.length_b   1.000
_cell.length_c   1.000
_cell.angle_alpha   90.00
_cell.angle_beta   90.00
_cell.angle_gamma   90.00
#
_symmetry.space_group_name_H-M   'P 1'
#
loop_
_entity.id
_entity.type
_entity.pdbx_description
1 polymer ?
#
loop_
_entity_poly.entity_id
_entity_poly.type
_entity_poly.pdbx_seq_one_letter_code
_entity_poly.pdbx_strand_id
1 'polypeptide(L)'
;MKKILLLLSFTFLIPAYSANITAKSWIVADHQGNIIQSENNTQLRSIASITKLMTVMTVIDAGQDLREKIGNLTRHQVIQMALVKSDNHAADLLCENYPMGTHACIKAMNKKAQEIGMSDTKFIEPTGLSVMNISTANDLVKLVLAASEYSEVIQASRTPVISTKSHRKFMLYYNTNPLVAQDSSRFFVSKTGYIRRAGGCIVMMLDTLVGRRIIILLGSKDTHTRIPEAVTLMSLG
;
A
#
# COMPACT_ATOMS: atom_id res chain seq x y z
N MET A 1 42.75 33.77 40.69
CA MET A 1 42.17 34.12 39.37
C MET A 1 41.47 32.89 38.82
N LYS A 2 40.12 32.80 38.91
CA LYS A 2 39.33 31.66 38.38
C LYS A 2 38.93 31.99 36.94
N LYS A 3 39.43 31.22 35.98
CA LYS A 3 38.99 31.33 34.56
C LYS A 3 37.64 30.66 34.41
N ILE A 4 36.60 31.45 34.10
CA ILE A 4 35.27 30.96 33.71
C ILE A 4 35.34 30.57 32.22
N LEU A 5 35.18 29.29 31.92
CA LEU A 5 35.06 28.77 30.55
C LEU A 5 33.59 28.86 30.11
N LEU A 6 33.29 29.79 29.25
CA LEU A 6 31.94 29.97 28.66
C LEU A 6 31.78 28.90 27.53
N LEU A 7 30.97 27.85 27.76
CA LEU A 7 30.55 26.92 26.71
C LEU A 7 29.45 27.60 25.90
N LEU A 8 29.79 28.02 24.66
CA LEU A 8 28.79 28.39 23.66
C LEU A 8 28.15 27.12 23.10
N SER A 9 26.91 26.83 23.48
CA SER A 9 26.10 25.81 22.81
C SER A 9 25.57 26.36 21.48
N PHE A 10 26.14 25.89 20.37
CA PHE A 10 25.57 26.12 19.05
C PHE A 10 24.37 25.19 18.85
N THR A 11 23.17 25.72 19.02
CA THR A 11 21.95 25.05 18.54
C THR A 11 21.88 25.19 17.03
N PHE A 12 22.19 24.13 16.31
CA PHE A 12 21.89 24.04 14.87
C PHE A 12 20.37 23.99 14.72
N LEU A 13 19.75 25.11 14.36
CA LEU A 13 18.42 25.15 13.80
C LEU A 13 18.49 24.50 12.41
N ILE A 14 18.15 23.20 12.34
CA ILE A 14 17.87 22.55 11.05
C ILE A 14 16.61 23.22 10.52
N PRO A 15 16.66 23.89 9.33
CA PRO A 15 15.45 24.43 8.75
C PRO A 15 14.48 23.26 8.52
N ALA A 16 13.29 23.32 9.12
CA ALA A 16 12.19 22.45 8.78
C ALA A 16 11.85 22.71 7.31
N TYR A 17 12.35 21.86 6.42
CA TYR A 17 11.97 21.88 5.02
C TYR A 17 10.49 21.47 4.99
N SER A 18 9.60 22.45 4.95
CA SER A 18 8.17 22.23 4.73
C SER A 18 8.03 21.70 3.30
N ALA A 19 8.14 20.39 3.16
CA ALA A 19 7.80 19.73 1.92
C ALA A 19 6.32 20.01 1.64
N ASN A 20 6.03 20.57 0.47
CA ASN A 20 4.66 20.83 0.04
C ASN A 20 3.96 19.49 -0.29
N ILE A 21 3.48 18.79 0.75
CA ILE A 21 2.69 17.56 0.62
C ILE A 21 1.26 17.98 0.28
N THR A 22 0.78 17.58 -0.90
CA THR A 22 -0.60 17.85 -1.34
C THR A 22 -1.57 16.77 -0.90
N ALA A 23 -1.04 15.63 -0.43
CA ALA A 23 -1.85 14.56 0.14
C ALA A 23 -2.72 15.09 1.27
N LYS A 24 -3.99 14.69 1.28
CA LYS A 24 -5.00 15.15 2.25
C LYS A 24 -4.88 14.46 3.60
N SER A 25 -4.24 13.29 3.62
CA SER A 25 -3.97 12.52 4.83
C SER A 25 -2.71 11.69 4.59
N TRP A 26 -1.79 11.67 5.55
CA TRP A 26 -0.56 10.89 5.42
C TRP A 26 0.00 10.46 6.78
N ILE A 27 0.80 9.41 6.75
CA ILE A 27 1.56 8.87 7.90
C ILE A 27 2.96 8.47 7.46
N VAL A 28 3.93 8.75 8.32
CA VAL A 28 5.22 8.06 8.44
C VAL A 28 5.21 7.32 9.76
N ALA A 29 5.41 5.99 9.72
CA ALA A 29 5.51 5.16 10.92
C ALA A 29 6.75 4.26 10.83
N ASP A 30 7.18 3.74 11.98
CA ASP A 30 8.22 2.71 12.04
C ASP A 30 7.67 1.33 11.61
N HIS A 31 8.53 0.32 11.58
CA HIS A 31 8.16 -1.04 11.20
C HIS A 31 7.26 -1.75 12.20
N GLN A 32 7.06 -1.21 13.39
CA GLN A 32 6.14 -1.70 14.43
C GLN A 32 4.77 -1.00 14.34
N GLY A 33 4.64 0.04 13.49
CA GLY A 33 3.42 0.83 13.32
C GLY A 33 3.32 2.03 14.27
N ASN A 34 4.37 2.35 15.05
CA ASN A 34 4.40 3.56 15.86
C ASN A 34 4.51 4.77 14.94
N ILE A 35 3.58 5.71 15.07
CA ILE A 35 3.52 6.92 14.23
C ILE A 35 4.66 7.85 14.61
N ILE A 36 5.51 8.19 13.64
CA ILE A 36 6.59 9.16 13.79
C ILE A 36 6.06 10.56 13.45
N GLN A 37 5.35 10.67 12.33
CA GLN A 37 4.75 11.92 11.88
C GLN A 37 3.48 11.64 11.06
N SER A 38 2.50 12.52 11.15
CA SER A 38 1.25 12.37 10.42
C SER A 38 0.50 13.68 10.25
N GLU A 39 -0.42 13.68 9.28
CA GLU A 39 -1.41 14.75 9.11
C GLU A 39 -2.75 14.13 8.74
N ASN A 40 -3.83 14.58 9.39
CA ASN A 40 -5.21 14.13 9.16
C ASN A 40 -5.39 12.60 9.15
N ASN A 41 -4.62 11.88 9.96
CA ASN A 41 -4.47 10.43 9.92
C ASN A 41 -5.73 9.62 10.31
N THR A 42 -6.72 10.25 10.97
CA THR A 42 -8.02 9.67 11.30
C THR A 42 -9.12 10.04 10.32
N GLN A 43 -8.83 10.84 9.30
CA GLN A 43 -9.83 11.25 8.32
C GLN A 43 -10.23 10.08 7.42
N LEU A 44 -11.53 9.78 7.35
CA LEU A 44 -12.10 8.79 6.41
C LEU A 44 -11.92 9.25 4.97
N ARG A 45 -11.34 8.38 4.14
CA ARG A 45 -11.10 8.64 2.73
C ARG A 45 -11.31 7.40 1.88
N SER A 46 -11.72 7.61 0.62
CA SER A 46 -11.65 6.56 -0.39
C SER A 46 -10.18 6.18 -0.64
N ILE A 47 -9.90 4.89 -0.66
CA ILE A 47 -8.54 4.34 -0.72
C ILE A 47 -8.16 3.77 -2.09
N ALA A 48 -9.09 3.83 -3.05
CA ALA A 48 -8.87 3.30 -4.39
C ALA A 48 -8.27 1.88 -4.35
N SER A 49 -7.35 1.56 -5.26
CA SER A 49 -6.75 0.22 -5.40
C SER A 49 -5.85 -0.24 -4.25
N ILE A 50 -5.72 0.54 -3.16
CA ILE A 50 -5.13 0.02 -1.91
C ILE A 50 -6.00 -1.15 -1.39
N THR A 51 -7.29 -1.14 -1.68
CA THR A 51 -8.26 -2.22 -1.45
C THR A 51 -7.73 -3.60 -1.83
N LYS A 52 -6.97 -3.71 -2.94
CA LYS A 52 -6.47 -4.99 -3.46
C LYS A 52 -5.50 -5.72 -2.53
N LEU A 53 -4.86 -5.01 -1.59
CA LEU A 53 -4.09 -5.69 -0.53
C LEU A 53 -5.02 -6.55 0.34
N MET A 54 -6.14 -5.99 0.81
CA MET A 54 -7.13 -6.74 1.59
C MET A 54 -7.74 -7.89 0.78
N THR A 55 -8.08 -7.65 -0.48
CA THR A 55 -8.61 -8.68 -1.39
C THR A 55 -7.67 -9.87 -1.48
N VAL A 56 -6.39 -9.63 -1.75
CA VAL A 56 -5.38 -10.69 -1.89
C VAL A 56 -5.14 -11.43 -0.58
N MET A 57 -4.99 -10.72 0.54
CA MET A 57 -4.84 -11.34 1.86
C MET A 57 -6.02 -12.27 2.18
N THR A 58 -7.25 -11.80 1.93
CA THR A 58 -8.49 -12.58 2.14
C THR A 58 -8.52 -13.85 1.29
N VAL A 59 -8.11 -13.76 0.03
CA VAL A 59 -8.07 -14.90 -0.89
C VAL A 59 -7.00 -15.92 -0.48
N ILE A 60 -5.84 -15.48 -0.01
CA ILE A 60 -4.78 -16.36 0.50
C ILE A 60 -5.26 -17.09 1.76
N ASP A 61 -5.91 -16.37 2.69
CA ASP A 61 -6.44 -16.95 3.94
C ASP A 61 -7.51 -18.02 3.71
N ALA A 62 -8.18 -18.01 2.55
CA ALA A 62 -9.12 -19.08 2.18
C ALA A 62 -8.45 -20.44 1.94
N GLY A 63 -7.11 -20.49 1.89
CA GLY A 63 -6.33 -21.72 1.75
C GLY A 63 -6.47 -22.43 0.41
N GLN A 64 -6.96 -21.73 -0.63
CA GLN A 64 -7.12 -22.29 -1.97
C GLN A 64 -5.77 -22.50 -2.66
N ASP A 65 -5.63 -23.57 -3.46
CA ASP A 65 -4.37 -23.83 -4.18
C ASP A 65 -4.04 -22.66 -5.14
N LEU A 66 -2.88 -22.04 -4.92
CA LEU A 66 -2.39 -20.92 -5.73
C LEU A 66 -1.99 -21.36 -7.15
N ARG A 67 -1.78 -22.65 -7.39
CA ARG A 67 -1.48 -23.23 -8.70
C ARG A 67 -2.73 -23.55 -9.51
N GLU A 68 -3.89 -23.60 -8.85
CA GLU A 68 -5.17 -23.78 -9.52
C GLU A 68 -5.40 -22.66 -10.56
N LYS A 69 -5.91 -23.05 -11.73
CA LYS A 69 -6.27 -22.08 -12.78
C LYS A 69 -7.63 -21.47 -12.49
N ILE A 70 -7.65 -20.14 -12.51
CA ILE A 70 -8.86 -19.33 -12.54
C ILE A 70 -8.85 -18.51 -13.83
N GLY A 71 -9.76 -18.80 -14.74
CA GLY A 71 -9.65 -18.34 -16.13
C GLY A 71 -8.43 -18.96 -16.84
N ASN A 72 -7.65 -18.13 -17.51
CA ASN A 72 -6.46 -18.55 -18.27
C ASN A 72 -5.15 -18.52 -17.47
N LEU A 73 -5.18 -18.05 -16.22
CA LEU A 73 -4.03 -17.85 -15.36
C LEU A 73 -4.16 -18.70 -14.08
N THR A 74 -3.04 -19.02 -13.44
CA THR A 74 -3.08 -19.56 -12.09
C THR A 74 -3.54 -18.49 -11.09
N ARG A 75 -4.13 -18.89 -9.96
CA ARG A 75 -4.51 -17.96 -8.88
C ARG A 75 -3.34 -17.09 -8.46
N HIS A 76 -2.12 -17.66 -8.35
CA HIS A 76 -0.91 -16.90 -8.10
C HIS A 76 -0.65 -15.81 -9.15
N GLN A 77 -0.78 -16.14 -10.45
CA GLN A 77 -0.61 -15.16 -11.53
C GLN A 77 -1.67 -14.05 -11.47
N VAL A 78 -2.91 -14.40 -11.11
CA VAL A 78 -3.98 -13.39 -10.93
C VAL A 78 -3.69 -12.48 -9.74
N ILE A 79 -3.14 -13.00 -8.62
CA ILE A 79 -2.64 -12.20 -7.50
C ILE A 79 -1.54 -11.23 -7.97
N GLN A 80 -0.58 -11.72 -8.76
CA GLN A 80 0.47 -10.86 -9.33
C GLN A 80 -0.12 -9.74 -10.21
N MET A 81 -1.11 -10.05 -11.04
CA MET A 81 -1.80 -9.04 -11.87
C MET A 81 -2.52 -8.00 -11.00
N ALA A 82 -3.22 -8.42 -9.94
CA ALA A 82 -3.94 -7.53 -9.04
C ALA A 82 -3.01 -6.58 -8.28
N LEU A 83 -1.83 -7.04 -7.87
CA LEU A 83 -0.89 -6.25 -7.05
C LEU A 83 0.11 -5.45 -7.88
N VAL A 84 0.78 -6.06 -8.85
CA VAL A 84 1.84 -5.43 -9.67
C VAL A 84 1.24 -4.42 -10.65
N LYS A 85 0.33 -4.90 -11.53
CA LYS A 85 -0.34 -4.07 -12.53
C LYS A 85 -1.50 -3.25 -11.95
N SER A 86 -1.96 -3.63 -10.75
CA SER A 86 -3.21 -3.08 -10.17
C SER A 86 -4.46 -3.38 -11.02
N ASP A 87 -4.50 -4.56 -11.63
CA ASP A 87 -5.57 -4.98 -12.54
C ASP A 87 -6.88 -5.18 -11.78
N ASN A 88 -7.96 -4.51 -12.22
CA ASN A 88 -9.27 -4.60 -11.58
C ASN A 88 -9.93 -5.94 -11.86
N HIS A 89 -9.87 -6.40 -13.12
CA HIS A 89 -10.46 -7.68 -13.49
C HIS A 89 -9.81 -8.84 -12.72
N ALA A 90 -8.49 -8.76 -12.48
CA ALA A 90 -7.81 -9.75 -11.64
C ALA A 90 -8.36 -9.75 -10.20
N ALA A 91 -8.62 -8.58 -9.61
CA ALA A 91 -9.19 -8.50 -8.27
C ALA A 91 -10.64 -9.03 -8.22
N ASP A 92 -11.46 -8.72 -9.23
CA ASP A 92 -12.82 -9.28 -9.36
C ASP A 92 -12.75 -10.80 -9.49
N LEU A 93 -11.92 -11.32 -10.40
CA LEU A 93 -11.77 -12.75 -10.64
C LEU A 93 -11.33 -13.53 -9.40
N LEU A 94 -10.48 -12.95 -8.55
CA LEU A 94 -10.09 -13.54 -7.27
C LEU A 94 -11.30 -13.73 -6.35
N CYS A 95 -12.15 -12.69 -6.21
CA CYS A 95 -13.34 -12.78 -5.37
C CYS A 95 -14.48 -13.58 -6.00
N GLU A 96 -14.62 -13.61 -7.33
CA GLU A 96 -15.57 -14.49 -8.03
C GLU A 96 -15.26 -15.97 -7.79
N ASN A 97 -13.97 -16.30 -7.68
CA ASN A 97 -13.49 -17.66 -7.40
C ASN A 97 -13.18 -17.92 -5.91
N TYR A 98 -13.61 -17.01 -5.03
CA TYR A 98 -13.57 -17.22 -3.58
C TYR A 98 -14.63 -18.25 -3.17
N PRO A 99 -14.42 -19.06 -2.09
CA PRO A 99 -15.46 -19.94 -1.60
C PRO A 99 -16.77 -19.18 -1.36
N MET A 100 -17.86 -19.62 -1.99
CA MET A 100 -19.19 -18.98 -2.00
C MET A 100 -19.24 -17.62 -2.75
N GLY A 101 -18.22 -17.29 -3.54
CA GLY A 101 -18.22 -16.18 -4.50
C GLY A 101 -18.01 -14.79 -3.90
N THR A 102 -18.24 -13.77 -4.73
CA THR A 102 -17.87 -12.37 -4.45
C THR A 102 -18.46 -11.83 -3.15
N HIS A 103 -19.72 -12.13 -2.84
CA HIS A 103 -20.36 -11.63 -1.62
C HIS A 103 -19.66 -12.17 -0.35
N ALA A 104 -19.31 -13.46 -0.34
CA ALA A 104 -18.58 -14.08 0.76
C ALA A 104 -17.16 -13.52 0.88
N CYS A 105 -16.48 -13.26 -0.26
CA CYS A 105 -15.18 -12.58 -0.30
C CYS A 105 -15.24 -11.21 0.37
N ILE A 106 -16.19 -10.35 -0.02
CA ILE A 106 -16.34 -9.00 0.55
C ILE A 106 -16.67 -9.07 2.06
N LYS A 107 -17.51 -10.02 2.47
CA LYS A 107 -17.79 -10.26 3.90
C LYS A 107 -16.51 -10.66 4.64
N ALA A 108 -15.69 -11.51 4.07
CA ALA A 108 -14.41 -11.94 4.64
C ALA A 108 -13.40 -10.79 4.69
N MET A 109 -13.33 -9.91 3.67
CA MET A 109 -12.51 -8.71 3.69
C MET A 109 -12.85 -7.80 4.88
N ASN A 110 -14.14 -7.55 5.12
CA ASN A 110 -14.57 -6.73 6.25
C ASN A 110 -14.34 -7.42 7.60
N LYS A 111 -14.55 -8.75 7.68
CA LYS A 111 -14.22 -9.53 8.88
C LYS A 111 -12.73 -9.43 9.21
N LYS A 112 -11.85 -9.64 8.21
CA LYS A 112 -10.41 -9.50 8.39
C LYS A 112 -10.01 -8.08 8.80
N ALA A 113 -10.65 -7.04 8.24
CA ALA A 113 -10.41 -5.67 8.67
C ALA A 113 -10.66 -5.49 10.18
N GLN A 114 -11.78 -6.01 10.69
CA GLN A 114 -12.05 -5.99 12.14
C GLN A 114 -11.02 -6.78 12.95
N GLU A 115 -10.64 -7.98 12.50
CA GLU A 115 -9.67 -8.85 13.16
C GLU A 115 -8.30 -8.19 13.32
N ILE A 116 -7.85 -7.41 12.33
CA ILE A 116 -6.59 -6.66 12.40
C ILE A 116 -6.76 -5.23 12.97
N GLY A 117 -7.94 -4.92 13.53
CA GLY A 117 -8.21 -3.67 14.24
C GLY A 117 -8.46 -2.47 13.35
N MET A 118 -8.84 -2.63 12.08
CA MET A 118 -9.22 -1.55 11.16
C MET A 118 -10.68 -1.14 11.37
N SER A 119 -10.97 -0.50 12.50
CA SER A 119 -12.35 -0.19 12.95
C SER A 119 -13.07 0.83 12.08
N ASP A 120 -12.33 1.71 11.42
CA ASP A 120 -12.87 2.78 10.56
C ASP A 120 -12.84 2.43 9.08
N THR A 121 -12.67 1.12 8.74
CA THR A 121 -12.53 0.66 7.35
C THR A 121 -13.75 -0.13 6.89
N LYS A 122 -14.17 0.14 5.65
CA LYS A 122 -15.26 -0.58 4.99
C LYS A 122 -14.90 -0.90 3.54
N PHE A 123 -15.11 -2.15 3.17
CA PHE A 123 -15.00 -2.64 1.80
C PHE A 123 -16.39 -3.01 1.28
N ILE A 124 -16.72 -2.59 0.06
CA ILE A 124 -17.98 -2.95 -0.62
C ILE A 124 -17.76 -3.70 -1.92
N GLU A 125 -16.52 -3.71 -2.43
CA GLU A 125 -16.10 -4.45 -3.62
C GLU A 125 -14.57 -4.69 -3.61
N PRO A 126 -14.03 -5.62 -4.43
CA PRO A 126 -12.64 -6.08 -4.29
C PRO A 126 -11.59 -5.21 -5.01
N THR A 127 -11.98 -4.24 -5.85
CA THR A 127 -11.05 -3.55 -6.76
C THR A 127 -10.57 -2.20 -6.27
N GLY A 128 -11.39 -1.49 -5.49
CA GLY A 128 -11.18 -0.09 -5.10
C GLY A 128 -11.67 0.92 -6.14
N LEU A 129 -12.48 0.52 -7.11
CA LEU A 129 -13.15 1.45 -8.04
C LEU A 129 -14.25 2.24 -7.35
N SER A 130 -14.91 1.63 -6.38
CA SER A 130 -15.94 2.31 -5.60
C SER A 130 -15.34 3.35 -4.66
N VAL A 131 -15.94 4.54 -4.64
CA VAL A 131 -15.62 5.59 -3.66
C VAL A 131 -15.98 5.19 -2.23
N MET A 132 -16.80 4.15 -2.06
CA MET A 132 -17.28 3.64 -0.78
C MET A 132 -16.34 2.60 -0.14
N ASN A 133 -15.27 2.20 -0.82
CA ASN A 133 -14.14 1.56 -0.16
C ASN A 133 -13.36 2.63 0.58
N ILE A 134 -13.62 2.76 1.86
CA ILE A 134 -13.12 3.84 2.72
C ILE A 134 -12.26 3.30 3.85
N SER A 135 -11.28 4.08 4.26
CA SER A 135 -10.40 3.81 5.41
C SER A 135 -9.79 5.11 5.92
N THR A 136 -9.05 5.01 7.01
CA THR A 136 -8.18 6.07 7.55
C THR A 136 -6.70 5.70 7.31
N ALA A 137 -5.80 6.68 7.34
CA ALA A 137 -4.38 6.40 7.26
C ALA A 137 -3.91 5.54 8.45
N ASN A 138 -4.50 5.72 9.65
CA ASN A 138 -4.24 4.87 10.81
C ASN A 138 -4.57 3.39 10.56
N ASP A 139 -5.73 3.10 9.99
CA ASP A 139 -6.12 1.73 9.69
C ASP A 139 -5.25 1.13 8.58
N LEU A 140 -4.81 1.96 7.62
CA LEU A 140 -3.90 1.49 6.57
C LEU A 140 -2.50 1.13 7.09
N VAL A 141 -2.03 1.68 8.21
CA VAL A 141 -0.82 1.19 8.88
C VAL A 141 -1.01 -0.27 9.31
N LYS A 142 -2.16 -0.61 9.92
CA LYS A 142 -2.50 -1.98 10.33
C LYS A 142 -2.60 -2.92 9.13
N LEU A 143 -3.21 -2.44 8.02
CA LEU A 143 -3.26 -3.20 6.77
C LEU A 143 -1.87 -3.51 6.24
N VAL A 144 -0.96 -2.52 6.22
CA VAL A 144 0.41 -2.68 5.72
C VAL A 144 1.20 -3.65 6.60
N LEU A 145 1.07 -3.55 7.94
CA LEU A 145 1.69 -4.50 8.87
C LEU A 145 1.20 -5.92 8.60
N ALA A 146 -0.11 -6.14 8.54
CA ALA A 146 -0.66 -7.46 8.23
C ALA A 146 -0.23 -7.96 6.85
N ALA A 147 -0.23 -7.09 5.83
CA ALA A 147 0.15 -7.45 4.46
C ALA A 147 1.62 -7.84 4.34
N SER A 148 2.49 -7.33 5.20
CA SER A 148 3.93 -7.67 5.22
C SER A 148 4.23 -9.10 5.69
N GLU A 149 3.25 -9.80 6.24
CA GLU A 149 3.38 -11.20 6.65
C GLU A 149 3.08 -12.20 5.50
N TYR A 150 2.58 -11.72 4.35
CA TYR A 150 2.23 -12.55 3.21
C TYR A 150 3.35 -12.57 2.16
N SER A 151 3.93 -13.75 1.92
CA SER A 151 5.00 -13.95 0.94
C SER A 151 4.62 -13.49 -0.46
N GLU A 152 3.38 -13.71 -0.89
CA GLU A 152 2.84 -13.29 -2.18
C GLU A 152 2.78 -11.76 -2.31
N VAL A 153 2.42 -11.07 -1.21
CA VAL A 153 2.41 -9.60 -1.19
C VAL A 153 3.83 -9.05 -1.25
N ILE A 154 4.77 -9.61 -0.47
CA ILE A 154 6.18 -9.22 -0.50
C ILE A 154 6.75 -9.44 -1.91
N GLN A 155 6.51 -10.60 -2.51
CA GLN A 155 6.96 -10.93 -3.85
C GLN A 155 6.42 -9.94 -4.89
N ALA A 156 5.12 -9.69 -4.89
CA ALA A 156 4.49 -8.75 -5.81
C ALA A 156 5.03 -7.31 -5.60
N SER A 157 5.24 -6.91 -4.34
CA SER A 157 5.78 -5.59 -3.99
C SER A 157 7.21 -5.37 -4.48
N ARG A 158 7.99 -6.45 -4.61
CA ARG A 158 9.36 -6.46 -5.13
C ARG A 158 9.44 -6.72 -6.64
N THR A 159 8.34 -6.99 -7.31
CA THR A 159 8.34 -7.35 -8.73
C THR A 159 8.19 -6.11 -9.60
N PRO A 160 9.24 -5.67 -10.35
CA PRO A 160 9.16 -4.50 -11.22
C PRO A 160 8.28 -4.73 -12.45
N VAL A 161 8.32 -5.96 -13.00
CA VAL A 161 7.62 -6.34 -14.22
C VAL A 161 7.20 -7.80 -14.17
N ILE A 162 5.97 -8.08 -14.60
CA ILE A 162 5.48 -9.44 -14.83
C ILE A 162 5.21 -9.66 -16.32
N SER A 163 5.32 -10.91 -16.77
CA SER A 163 4.91 -11.30 -18.12
C SER A 163 3.82 -12.35 -18.06
N THR A 164 2.82 -12.20 -18.91
CA THR A 164 1.79 -13.23 -19.11
C THR A 164 1.74 -13.59 -20.59
N LYS A 165 1.47 -14.88 -20.86
CA LYS A 165 1.26 -15.35 -22.22
C LYS A 165 -0.21 -15.21 -22.58
N SER A 166 -0.52 -14.36 -23.58
CA SER A 166 -1.85 -14.25 -24.15
C SER A 166 -1.78 -14.73 -25.60
N HIS A 167 -2.44 -15.85 -25.91
CA HIS A 167 -2.36 -16.53 -27.21
C HIS A 167 -0.90 -16.85 -27.57
N ARG A 168 -0.36 -16.23 -28.64
CA ARG A 168 1.01 -16.42 -29.13
C ARG A 168 1.98 -15.30 -28.72
N LYS A 169 1.52 -14.29 -27.93
CA LYS A 169 2.32 -13.12 -27.57
C LYS A 169 2.55 -13.07 -26.05
N PHE A 170 3.75 -12.64 -25.65
CA PHE A 170 4.02 -12.25 -24.27
C PHE A 170 3.64 -10.78 -24.09
N MET A 171 2.89 -10.52 -23.01
CA MET A 171 2.51 -9.17 -22.59
C MET A 171 3.28 -8.85 -21.31
N LEU A 172 3.96 -7.69 -21.27
CA LEU A 172 4.67 -7.19 -20.10
C LEU A 172 3.80 -6.17 -19.37
N TYR A 173 3.75 -6.29 -18.04
CA TYR A 173 3.04 -5.38 -17.17
C TYR A 173 3.97 -4.89 -16.08
N TYR A 174 4.10 -3.58 -15.96
CA TYR A 174 5.00 -2.92 -15.02
C TYR A 174 4.31 -2.66 -13.68
N ASN A 175 5.11 -2.65 -12.61
CA ASN A 175 4.62 -2.23 -11.30
C ASN A 175 4.17 -0.77 -11.37
N THR A 176 3.02 -0.51 -10.75
CA THR A 176 2.44 0.85 -10.72
C THR A 176 3.18 1.82 -9.80
N ASN A 177 4.11 1.31 -8.95
CA ASN A 177 5.06 2.12 -8.21
C ASN A 177 6.42 2.12 -8.91
N PRO A 178 6.84 3.21 -9.56
CA PRO A 178 8.11 3.27 -10.29
C PRO A 178 9.34 3.13 -9.38
N LEU A 179 9.24 3.38 -8.08
CA LEU A 179 10.33 3.21 -7.13
C LEU A 179 10.78 1.74 -7.02
N VAL A 180 9.87 0.79 -7.27
CA VAL A 180 10.20 -0.65 -7.28
C VAL A 180 11.18 -1.01 -8.39
N ALA A 181 11.11 -0.32 -9.53
CA ALA A 181 12.06 -0.52 -10.63
C ALA A 181 13.47 0.04 -10.34
N GLN A 182 13.59 0.99 -9.40
CA GLN A 182 14.85 1.58 -9.01
C GLN A 182 15.63 0.69 -8.03
N ASP A 183 14.94 0.16 -7.01
CA ASP A 183 15.51 -0.76 -6.04
C ASP A 183 14.39 -1.61 -5.41
N SER A 184 14.14 -2.75 -6.02
CA SER A 184 13.05 -3.65 -5.61
C SER A 184 13.30 -4.35 -4.27
N SER A 185 14.57 -4.54 -3.89
CA SER A 185 14.95 -5.29 -2.69
C SER A 185 14.49 -4.64 -1.39
N ARG A 186 14.31 -3.32 -1.40
CA ARG A 186 13.92 -2.53 -0.22
C ARG A 186 12.47 -2.72 0.21
N PHE A 187 11.59 -3.18 -0.70
CA PHE A 187 10.14 -3.18 -0.45
C PHE A 187 9.66 -4.47 0.23
N PHE A 188 8.75 -4.33 1.19
CA PHE A 188 7.99 -5.39 1.82
C PHE A 188 6.51 -5.30 1.42
N VAL A 189 5.97 -4.09 1.36
CA VAL A 189 4.63 -3.81 0.83
C VAL A 189 4.72 -2.61 -0.09
N SER A 190 4.05 -2.68 -1.24
CA SER A 190 3.91 -1.57 -2.17
C SER A 190 2.59 -1.67 -2.91
N LYS A 191 1.73 -0.68 -2.74
CA LYS A 191 0.50 -0.57 -3.52
C LYS A 191 0.13 0.87 -3.77
N THR A 192 -0.17 1.17 -5.03
CA THR A 192 -0.70 2.48 -5.45
C THR A 192 -2.19 2.39 -5.71
N GLY A 193 -2.88 3.52 -5.61
CA GLY A 193 -4.28 3.66 -5.95
C GLY A 193 -4.57 5.01 -6.61
N TYR A 194 -5.58 5.06 -7.47
CA TYR A 194 -6.11 6.30 -8.01
C TYR A 194 -7.52 6.08 -8.54
N ILE A 195 -8.43 6.90 -8.08
CA ILE A 195 -9.70 7.25 -8.74
C ILE A 195 -9.91 8.76 -8.55
N ARG A 196 -10.67 9.39 -9.44
CA ARG A 196 -10.84 10.86 -9.41
C ARG A 196 -11.20 11.41 -8.02
N ARG A 197 -12.10 10.73 -7.28
CA ARG A 197 -12.55 11.14 -5.94
C ARG A 197 -11.54 10.88 -4.82
N ALA A 198 -10.72 9.84 -4.96
CA ALA A 198 -9.70 9.51 -3.97
C ALA A 198 -8.43 10.38 -4.11
N GLY A 199 -8.13 10.84 -5.33
CA GLY A 199 -6.82 11.40 -5.65
C GLY A 199 -5.75 10.32 -5.74
N GLY A 200 -4.48 10.72 -5.72
CA GLY A 200 -3.34 9.80 -5.68
C GLY A 200 -3.20 9.17 -4.29
N CYS A 201 -3.15 7.83 -4.24
CA CYS A 201 -2.94 7.06 -3.02
C CYS A 201 -1.71 6.16 -3.18
N ILE A 202 -0.94 5.99 -2.12
CA ILE A 202 0.14 5.01 -2.04
C ILE A 202 0.32 4.53 -0.60
N VAL A 203 0.57 3.25 -0.43
CA VAL A 203 1.04 2.65 0.81
C VAL A 203 2.31 1.86 0.53
N MET A 204 3.30 1.97 1.42
CA MET A 204 4.56 1.25 1.31
C MET A 204 5.07 0.85 2.70
N MET A 205 5.71 -0.31 2.78
CA MET A 205 6.68 -0.65 3.81
C MET A 205 8.01 -0.96 3.12
N LEU A 206 9.06 -0.23 3.49
CA LEU A 206 10.37 -0.36 2.83
C LEU A 206 11.52 0.02 3.77
N ASP A 207 12.72 -0.48 3.46
CA ASP A 207 13.93 -0.03 4.11
C ASP A 207 14.37 1.33 3.54
N THR A 208 14.64 2.28 4.44
CA THR A 208 15.14 3.63 4.15
C THR A 208 16.52 3.84 4.81
N LEU A 209 17.16 4.97 4.55
CA LEU A 209 18.45 5.33 5.19
C LEU A 209 18.32 5.46 6.72
N VAL A 210 17.13 5.74 7.21
CA VAL A 210 16.84 5.92 8.65
C VAL A 210 16.14 4.70 9.27
N GLY A 211 16.17 3.55 8.60
CA GLY A 211 15.54 2.30 9.01
C GLY A 211 14.27 1.98 8.24
N ARG A 212 13.59 0.89 8.62
CA ARG A 212 12.36 0.47 7.96
C ARG A 212 11.21 1.39 8.33
N ARG A 213 10.46 1.84 7.31
CA ARG A 213 9.35 2.79 7.45
C ARG A 213 8.09 2.29 6.75
N ILE A 214 6.96 2.67 7.32
CA ILE A 214 5.64 2.61 6.69
C ILE A 214 5.29 4.02 6.24
N ILE A 215 4.97 4.16 4.96
CA ILE A 215 4.56 5.42 4.34
C ILE A 215 3.14 5.25 3.80
N ILE A 216 2.23 6.09 4.25
CA ILE A 216 0.84 6.14 3.80
C ILE A 216 0.57 7.54 3.26
N LEU A 217 0.06 7.64 2.03
CA LEU A 217 -0.48 8.88 1.48
C LEU A 217 -1.85 8.63 0.85
N LEU A 218 -2.80 9.48 1.19
CA LEU A 218 -4.17 9.47 0.67
C LEU A 218 -4.53 10.85 0.15
N GLY A 219 -5.00 10.91 -1.08
CA GLY A 219 -5.52 12.15 -1.66
C GLY A 219 -4.47 13.13 -2.12
N SER A 220 -3.29 12.68 -2.58
CA SER A 220 -2.37 13.52 -3.36
C SER A 220 -3.08 14.07 -4.58
N LYS A 221 -2.66 15.25 -5.06
CA LYS A 221 -3.29 15.97 -6.16
C LYS A 221 -3.57 15.08 -7.37
N ASP A 222 -2.61 14.22 -7.72
CA ASP A 222 -2.71 13.29 -8.86
C ASP A 222 -1.74 12.10 -8.73
N THR A 223 -1.64 11.30 -9.79
CA THR A 223 -0.74 10.14 -9.85
C THR A 223 0.74 10.52 -9.94
N HIS A 224 1.07 11.72 -10.43
CA HIS A 224 2.45 12.18 -10.61
C HIS A 224 3.01 12.76 -9.32
N THR A 225 2.19 13.46 -8.54
CA THR A 225 2.62 14.09 -7.27
C THR A 225 2.82 13.09 -6.14
N ARG A 226 2.03 12.01 -6.07
CA ARG A 226 2.11 11.03 -4.97
C ARG A 226 3.50 10.38 -4.81
N ILE A 227 4.26 10.18 -5.90
CA ILE A 227 5.58 9.53 -5.82
C ILE A 227 6.65 10.48 -5.26
N PRO A 228 6.84 11.71 -5.78
CA PRO A 228 7.72 12.69 -5.13
C PRO A 228 7.38 12.95 -3.67
N GLU A 229 6.09 13.07 -3.32
CA GLU A 229 5.64 13.25 -1.93
C GLU A 229 6.03 12.04 -1.05
N ALA A 230 5.85 10.82 -1.55
CA ALA A 230 6.26 9.61 -0.84
C ALA A 230 7.78 9.59 -0.62
N VAL A 231 8.59 9.98 -1.61
CA VAL A 231 10.05 10.08 -1.48
C VAL A 231 10.44 11.11 -0.42
N THR A 232 9.75 12.24 -0.38
CA THR A 232 9.97 13.25 0.67
C THR A 232 9.68 12.68 2.06
N LEU A 233 8.57 11.95 2.23
CA LEU A 233 8.23 11.35 3.52
C LEU A 233 9.22 10.24 3.94
N MET A 234 9.89 9.56 3.01
CA MET A 234 10.91 8.55 3.32
C MET A 234 12.13 9.12 4.06
N SER A 235 12.39 10.43 3.96
CA SER A 235 13.50 11.10 4.64
C SER A 235 13.12 11.65 6.02
N LEU A 236 11.85 11.53 6.42
CA LEU A 236 11.37 11.97 7.73
C LEU A 236 11.53 10.86 8.77
N GLY A 237 12.05 11.18 9.95
CA GLY A 237 12.20 10.29 11.11
C GLY A 237 13.60 10.11 11.60
#